data_b288bcaf66d86aff7d773eacd958def9
#
_entry.id   b288bcaf66d86aff7d773eacd958def9
#
_cell.length_a   1.000
_cell.length_b   1.000
_cell.length_c   1.000
_cell.angle_alpha   90.00
_cell.angle_beta   90.00
_cell.angle_gamma   90.00
#
_symmetry.space_group_name_H-M   'P 1'
#
loop_
_entity.id
_entity.type
_entity.pdbx_description
1 polymer ?
#
loop_
_entity_poly.entity_id
_entity_poly.type
_entity_poly.pdbx_seq_one_letter_code
_entity_poly.pdbx_strand_id
1 'polypeptide(L)'
;LSRRCPINALLKKHLAAQILFAAAITGAISGCRTQYPTENPPPNTSYYHPAEELGPLFHDVQMARIFPDGKTFVDMPAKFPPESIAKQYAVNKSAGDFDLKAFVLQNFLQPDALPANNFPKPSDDMFAHLEALWPTLIRPADKPTNHYSTLIPLPHPYVVPGGRFREIYYWDSYFTMQGLLHDREAKMARAMVENFAWLIDHAGHIPNGNRSYYLSRSQPPFFAAMVTLLREHNLAKAGDFLPQMEKEYAFWMAGADDLGSGHNLRVVKMADGALLNRYYDDLDTPRPESYREDIHTATLSNTANKPQVFRHLRAAAESGWDFSSRWLTPYGELPTIHTTDIIPVDLNCLLYHLEVEISAQHQQLGHTTKAKQFQTLAQARKNAIQKWLWDERLSVYGDYSLRTQQLTGIASLATVYPLYFSIATENQAKRTAHILQRDFLKDGGLVTTLQATGEQWDFPNGWAPLQWLAVIGLRNYGHDNLAATVAERWLGLNQKVFKSTGRMMEKYNVVDITAPAGGGEYPTQDGFGWTNGVALGLNRLYPLSQDKQN
;
A
#
# COMPACT_ATOMS: atom_id res chain seq x y z
N LEU A 1 -32.46 10.91 -8.34
CA LEU A 1 -31.90 10.81 -9.70
C LEU A 1 -30.53 10.14 -9.58
N SER A 2 -30.52 8.79 -9.64
CA SER A 2 -29.33 7.96 -9.45
C SER A 2 -28.43 8.03 -10.67
N ARG A 3 -27.33 8.77 -10.59
CA ARG A 3 -26.23 8.61 -11.53
C ARG A 3 -25.33 7.46 -11.03
N ARG A 4 -25.42 6.31 -11.71
CA ARG A 4 -24.53 5.16 -11.49
C ARG A 4 -23.09 5.55 -11.82
N CYS A 5 -22.16 5.16 -10.96
CA CYS A 5 -20.72 5.35 -11.15
C CYS A 5 -20.26 4.65 -12.46
N PRO A 6 -19.44 5.30 -13.31
CA PRO A 6 -19.09 4.80 -14.64
C PRO A 6 -18.27 3.51 -14.68
N ILE A 7 -17.69 3.05 -13.56
CA ILE A 7 -16.86 1.84 -13.49
C ILE A 7 -17.61 0.60 -14.01
N ASN A 8 -18.90 0.44 -13.65
CA ASN A 8 -19.71 -0.68 -14.14
C ASN A 8 -20.14 -0.53 -15.61
N ALA A 9 -20.19 0.70 -16.11
CA ALA A 9 -20.55 0.96 -17.49
C ALA A 9 -19.42 0.61 -18.47
N LEU A 10 -18.15 0.78 -18.08
CA LEU A 10 -17.01 0.41 -18.94
C LEU A 10 -16.82 -1.11 -19.01
N LEU A 11 -16.90 -1.83 -17.89
CA LEU A 11 -16.77 -3.30 -17.89
C LEU A 11 -17.93 -3.99 -18.63
N LYS A 12 -19.16 -3.49 -18.48
CA LYS A 12 -20.32 -4.03 -19.24
C LYS A 12 -20.37 -3.55 -20.70
N LYS A 13 -19.87 -2.36 -21.02
CA LYS A 13 -19.79 -1.87 -22.40
C LYS A 13 -18.67 -2.51 -23.22
N HIS A 14 -17.59 -2.95 -22.61
CA HIS A 14 -16.52 -3.65 -23.34
C HIS A 14 -16.91 -5.06 -23.79
N LEU A 15 -17.90 -5.70 -23.16
CA LEU A 15 -18.45 -6.98 -23.64
C LEU A 15 -19.52 -6.83 -24.72
N ALA A 16 -20.17 -5.67 -24.84
CA ALA A 16 -21.27 -5.43 -25.77
C ALA A 16 -20.91 -4.64 -27.04
N ALA A 17 -19.71 -4.02 -27.09
CA ALA A 17 -19.30 -3.12 -28.20
C ALA A 17 -18.44 -3.79 -29.28
N GLN A 18 -18.35 -5.11 -29.33
CA GLN A 18 -17.51 -5.84 -30.31
C GLN A 18 -18.20 -6.19 -31.62
N ILE A 19 -19.33 -5.59 -31.96
CA ILE A 19 -19.92 -5.75 -33.31
C ILE A 19 -20.28 -4.37 -33.87
N LEU A 20 -19.62 -4.04 -35.03
CA LEU A 20 -19.79 -2.86 -35.90
C LEU A 20 -18.91 -1.64 -35.60
N PHE A 21 -17.78 -1.50 -36.28
CA PHE A 21 -17.49 -0.45 -37.25
C PHE A 21 -16.08 -0.61 -37.82
N ALA A 22 -16.01 -1.14 -39.03
CA ALA A 22 -14.83 -0.98 -39.91
C ALA A 22 -15.19 0.08 -40.96
N ALA A 23 -14.53 1.22 -40.91
CA ALA A 23 -14.34 2.08 -42.10
C ALA A 23 -13.28 3.16 -41.81
N ALA A 24 -12.39 3.30 -42.75
CA ALA A 24 -11.17 4.08 -42.79
C ALA A 24 -11.35 5.60 -42.56
N ILE A 25 -10.34 6.21 -41.91
CA ILE A 25 -9.79 7.52 -42.34
C ILE A 25 -8.31 7.53 -41.97
N THR A 26 -7.43 7.59 -42.97
CA THR A 26 -6.01 7.93 -42.88
C THR A 26 -5.87 9.45 -42.75
N GLY A 27 -5.31 9.89 -41.63
CA GLY A 27 -4.92 11.27 -41.42
C GLY A 27 -3.68 11.34 -40.55
N ALA A 28 -2.54 11.67 -41.18
CA ALA A 28 -1.28 11.88 -40.51
C ALA A 28 -1.35 13.10 -39.58
N ILE A 29 -1.26 12.87 -38.27
CA ILE A 29 -0.97 13.93 -37.29
C ILE A 29 0.37 13.60 -36.66
N SER A 30 1.39 14.38 -37.09
CA SER A 30 2.71 14.44 -36.47
C SER A 30 2.56 14.99 -35.04
N GLY A 31 2.50 14.08 -34.06
CA GLY A 31 2.49 14.45 -32.65
C GLY A 31 3.91 14.74 -32.18
N CYS A 32 4.19 15.97 -31.76
CA CYS A 32 5.38 16.33 -31.01
C CYS A 32 5.50 15.39 -29.78
N ARG A 33 6.41 14.41 -29.88
CA ARG A 33 6.94 13.72 -28.69
C ARG A 33 7.81 14.74 -27.96
N THR A 34 7.38 15.22 -26.82
CA THR A 34 8.27 15.81 -25.84
C THR A 34 9.26 14.71 -25.42
N GLN A 35 10.45 14.71 -26.01
CA GLN A 35 11.59 13.95 -25.50
C GLN A 35 11.98 14.59 -24.17
N TYR A 36 11.62 13.95 -23.08
CA TYR A 36 12.25 14.21 -21.78
C TYR A 36 13.69 13.71 -21.87
N PRO A 37 14.69 14.43 -21.31
CA PRO A 37 16.05 13.97 -21.27
C PRO A 37 16.10 12.68 -20.46
N THR A 38 16.31 11.57 -21.13
CA THR A 38 16.70 10.31 -20.52
C THR A 38 18.17 10.41 -20.14
N GLU A 39 18.50 11.11 -19.07
CA GLU A 39 19.73 10.83 -18.37
C GLU A 39 19.52 9.48 -17.67
N ASN A 40 20.02 8.43 -18.29
CA ASN A 40 20.19 7.15 -17.61
C ASN A 40 21.02 7.40 -16.35
N PRO A 41 20.58 7.00 -15.16
CA PRO A 41 21.47 6.97 -14.02
C PRO A 41 22.67 6.10 -14.41
N PRO A 42 23.88 6.43 -13.94
CA PRO A 42 25.05 5.65 -14.27
C PRO A 42 24.79 4.19 -13.85
N PRO A 43 25.07 3.20 -14.72
CA PRO A 43 24.97 1.81 -14.36
C PRO A 43 25.92 1.55 -13.17
N ASN A 44 25.41 1.01 -12.07
CA ASN A 44 26.12 0.72 -10.81
C ASN A 44 26.11 1.84 -9.76
N THR A 45 24.99 2.45 -9.44
CA THR A 45 24.84 3.11 -8.14
C THR A 45 24.52 2.05 -7.09
N SER A 46 25.52 1.63 -6.35
CA SER A 46 25.35 0.92 -5.08
C SER A 46 24.54 1.83 -4.16
N TYR A 47 23.31 1.45 -3.85
CA TYR A 47 22.49 2.18 -2.87
C TYR A 47 23.11 2.06 -1.49
N TYR A 48 23.01 3.13 -0.67
CA TYR A 48 23.46 3.12 0.71
C TYR A 48 22.56 2.25 1.59
N HIS A 49 23.15 1.26 2.26
CA HIS A 49 22.48 0.32 3.16
C HIS A 49 23.04 0.48 4.59
N PRO A 50 22.46 1.36 5.44
CA PRO A 50 23.05 1.71 6.73
C PRO A 50 23.23 0.53 7.67
N ALA A 51 22.34 -0.47 7.66
CA ALA A 51 22.47 -1.64 8.51
C ALA A 51 23.73 -2.47 8.21
N GLU A 52 24.10 -2.56 6.92
CA GLU A 52 25.27 -3.31 6.46
C GLU A 52 26.55 -2.50 6.58
N GLU A 53 26.51 -1.24 6.09
CA GLU A 53 27.71 -0.40 5.95
C GLU A 53 28.18 0.20 7.28
N LEU A 54 27.30 0.43 8.25
CA LEU A 54 27.64 0.95 9.58
C LEU A 54 27.88 -0.17 10.61
N GLY A 55 27.41 -1.38 10.35
CA GLY A 55 27.61 -2.57 11.19
C GLY A 55 27.27 -2.33 12.67
N PRO A 56 28.25 -2.51 13.62
CA PRO A 56 27.98 -2.34 15.04
C PRO A 56 27.45 -0.98 15.46
N LEU A 57 27.81 0.11 14.77
CA LEU A 57 27.25 1.44 15.04
C LEU A 57 25.74 1.44 14.81
N PHE A 58 25.29 0.85 13.70
CA PHE A 58 23.86 0.77 13.40
C PHE A 58 23.09 0.03 14.50
N HIS A 59 23.58 -1.14 14.89
CA HIS A 59 22.99 -1.93 15.97
C HIS A 59 22.91 -1.12 17.29
N ASP A 60 24.02 -0.55 17.70
CA ASP A 60 24.12 0.14 18.99
C ASP A 60 23.21 1.39 19.04
N VAL A 61 23.09 2.15 17.93
CA VAL A 61 22.16 3.29 17.82
C VAL A 61 20.70 2.85 17.92
N GLN A 62 20.32 1.79 17.19
CA GLN A 62 18.95 1.30 17.20
C GLN A 62 18.55 0.74 18.57
N MET A 63 19.44 -0.01 19.22
CA MET A 63 19.16 -0.61 20.53
C MET A 63 19.19 0.41 21.68
N ALA A 64 20.02 1.47 21.60
CA ALA A 64 20.13 2.49 22.62
C ALA A 64 18.96 3.48 22.70
N ARG A 65 18.01 3.46 21.73
CA ARG A 65 16.83 4.37 21.69
C ARG A 65 17.19 5.85 21.76
N ILE A 66 18.27 6.26 21.12
CA ILE A 66 18.69 7.69 21.14
C ILE A 66 17.76 8.59 20.30
N PHE A 67 16.91 8.00 19.46
CA PHE A 67 15.82 8.65 18.73
C PHE A 67 14.45 8.11 19.15
N PRO A 68 13.35 8.86 18.90
CA PRO A 68 12.00 8.45 19.27
C PRO A 68 11.54 7.13 18.61
N ASP A 69 12.03 6.86 17.39
CA ASP A 69 11.71 5.68 16.60
C ASP A 69 12.92 5.18 15.79
N GLY A 70 12.84 3.94 15.31
CA GLY A 70 13.90 3.30 14.51
C GLY A 70 14.12 3.93 13.13
N LYS A 71 13.07 4.53 12.53
CA LYS A 71 13.12 5.12 11.19
C LYS A 71 13.94 6.41 11.13
N THR A 72 13.93 7.20 12.20
CA THR A 72 14.65 8.48 12.23
C THR A 72 16.13 8.30 11.86
N PHE A 73 16.84 7.35 12.46
CA PHE A 73 18.26 7.13 12.16
C PHE A 73 18.52 6.62 10.75
N VAL A 74 17.67 5.70 10.28
CA VAL A 74 17.81 5.11 8.94
C VAL A 74 17.63 6.15 7.83
N ASP A 75 16.86 7.19 8.10
CA ASP A 75 16.60 8.29 7.16
C ASP A 75 17.68 9.38 7.18
N MET A 76 18.59 9.36 8.17
CA MET A 76 19.65 10.35 8.30
C MET A 76 20.77 10.14 7.26
N PRO A 77 20.99 11.09 6.31
CA PRO A 77 22.11 11.00 5.39
C PRO A 77 23.44 11.10 6.14
N ALA A 78 24.40 10.25 5.78
CA ALA A 78 25.75 10.34 6.34
C ALA A 78 26.52 11.50 5.69
N LYS A 79 27.21 12.30 6.53
CA LYS A 79 28.04 13.44 6.11
C LYS A 79 29.38 13.01 5.52
N PHE A 80 29.84 11.81 5.88
CA PHE A 80 31.13 11.24 5.49
C PHE A 80 30.93 9.81 5.00
N PRO A 81 31.93 9.20 4.33
CA PRO A 81 31.86 7.81 3.91
C PRO A 81 31.48 6.89 5.09
N PRO A 82 30.45 6.03 4.96
CA PRO A 82 29.97 5.17 6.05
C PRO A 82 31.08 4.32 6.67
N GLU A 83 31.98 3.79 5.86
CA GLU A 83 33.13 3.02 6.31
C GLU A 83 34.05 3.85 7.25
N SER A 84 34.26 5.14 6.94
CA SER A 84 35.05 6.05 7.78
C SER A 84 34.37 6.31 9.12
N ILE A 85 33.04 6.50 9.11
CA ILE A 85 32.25 6.68 10.33
C ILE A 85 32.29 5.41 11.18
N ALA A 86 32.12 4.22 10.59
CA ALA A 86 32.21 2.95 11.29
C ALA A 86 33.58 2.71 11.93
N LYS A 87 34.68 3.04 11.23
CA LYS A 87 36.05 2.99 11.78
C LYS A 87 36.25 3.95 12.96
N GLN A 88 35.81 5.22 12.84
CA GLN A 88 35.87 6.19 13.94
C GLN A 88 35.06 5.71 15.15
N TYR A 89 33.88 5.15 14.94
CA TYR A 89 33.08 4.59 16.01
C TYR A 89 33.81 3.45 16.73
N ALA A 90 34.38 2.50 15.99
CA ALA A 90 35.10 1.36 16.56
C ALA A 90 36.28 1.80 17.47
N VAL A 91 36.94 2.90 17.10
CA VAL A 91 38.05 3.47 17.91
C VAL A 91 37.53 4.18 19.16
N ASN A 92 36.46 4.98 19.03
CA ASN A 92 36.04 5.89 20.07
C ASN A 92 35.06 5.28 21.09
N LYS A 93 34.33 4.23 20.73
CA LYS A 93 33.22 3.69 21.55
C LYS A 93 33.62 3.18 22.94
N SER A 94 34.91 2.89 23.17
CA SER A 94 35.43 2.40 24.44
C SER A 94 35.98 3.53 25.34
N ALA A 95 35.95 4.78 24.88
CA ALA A 95 36.36 5.91 25.72
C ALA A 95 35.32 6.16 26.82
N GLY A 96 35.80 6.47 28.04
CA GLY A 96 34.92 6.62 29.21
C GLY A 96 33.92 7.79 29.14
N ASP A 97 34.16 8.74 28.24
CA ASP A 97 33.36 9.94 27.99
C ASP A 97 32.63 9.89 26.63
N PHE A 98 32.58 8.72 25.98
CA PHE A 98 31.94 8.57 24.67
C PHE A 98 30.44 8.78 24.75
N ASP A 99 29.93 9.79 24.03
CA ASP A 99 28.51 10.07 23.85
C ASP A 99 28.05 9.60 22.46
N LEU A 100 27.32 8.51 22.41
CA LEU A 100 26.79 7.92 21.15
C LEU A 100 25.88 8.90 20.39
N LYS A 101 25.02 9.65 21.09
CA LYS A 101 24.11 10.61 20.47
C LYS A 101 24.86 11.78 19.85
N ALA A 102 25.83 12.34 20.58
CA ALA A 102 26.67 13.40 20.06
C ALA A 102 27.48 12.93 18.84
N PHE A 103 28.04 11.71 18.89
CA PHE A 103 28.76 11.12 17.77
C PHE A 103 27.85 10.99 16.52
N VAL A 104 26.61 10.52 16.67
CA VAL A 104 25.66 10.40 15.56
C VAL A 104 25.33 11.79 14.99
N LEU A 105 24.99 12.77 15.81
CA LEU A 105 24.66 14.12 15.35
C LEU A 105 25.84 14.84 14.66
N GLN A 106 27.08 14.50 15.02
CA GLN A 106 28.25 15.00 14.35
C GLN A 106 28.41 14.41 12.93
N ASN A 107 28.11 13.13 12.75
CA ASN A 107 28.40 12.37 11.52
C ASN A 107 27.23 12.25 10.55
N PHE A 108 26.00 12.54 10.97
CA PHE A 108 24.79 12.42 10.16
C PHE A 108 24.01 13.73 10.14
N LEU A 109 23.24 13.93 9.05
CA LEU A 109 22.30 15.04 8.93
C LEU A 109 20.95 14.60 9.52
N GLN A 110 20.39 15.42 10.40
CA GLN A 110 19.01 15.17 10.82
C GLN A 110 18.07 15.33 9.63
N PRO A 111 17.07 14.42 9.46
CA PRO A 111 16.06 14.62 8.45
C PRO A 111 15.34 15.95 8.69
N ASP A 112 15.07 16.70 7.63
CA ASP A 112 14.29 17.93 7.74
C ASP A 112 12.96 17.63 8.45
N ALA A 113 12.66 18.37 9.51
CA ALA A 113 11.33 18.33 10.08
C ALA A 113 10.32 18.72 8.98
N LEU A 114 9.18 18.01 8.91
CA LEU A 114 8.06 18.56 8.15
C LEU A 114 7.82 19.97 8.65
N PRO A 115 7.72 20.98 7.78
CA PRO A 115 7.62 22.37 8.21
C PRO A 115 6.38 22.52 9.10
N ALA A 116 6.58 22.55 10.40
CA ALA A 116 5.48 22.72 11.37
C ALA A 116 4.67 24.01 11.13
N ASN A 117 5.25 24.95 10.41
CA ASN A 117 4.67 26.26 10.11
C ASN A 117 3.89 26.30 8.78
N ASN A 118 3.88 25.23 7.99
CA ASN A 118 3.19 25.19 6.69
C ASN A 118 1.84 24.48 6.74
N PHE A 119 1.43 23.97 7.89
CA PHE A 119 0.05 23.48 8.01
C PHE A 119 -0.92 24.66 7.83
N PRO A 120 -1.99 24.47 7.03
CA PRO A 120 -3.00 25.50 6.88
C PRO A 120 -3.50 25.95 8.26
N LYS A 121 -3.86 27.22 8.39
CA LYS A 121 -4.50 27.71 9.62
C LYS A 121 -5.72 26.82 9.92
N PRO A 122 -5.99 26.50 11.20
CA PRO A 122 -7.19 25.76 11.56
C PRO A 122 -8.41 26.36 10.87
N SER A 123 -9.11 25.56 10.09
CA SER A 123 -10.38 25.88 9.45
C SER A 123 -11.46 25.07 10.18
N ASP A 124 -12.63 25.63 10.36
CA ASP A 124 -13.79 24.86 10.88
C ASP A 124 -14.33 23.90 9.82
N ASP A 125 -13.98 24.12 8.54
CA ASP A 125 -14.33 23.26 7.42
C ASP A 125 -13.20 22.26 7.14
N MET A 126 -13.47 20.99 7.44
CA MET A 126 -12.55 19.89 7.21
C MET A 126 -12.14 19.75 5.73
N PHE A 127 -13.08 19.91 4.80
CA PHE A 127 -12.77 19.70 3.37
C PHE A 127 -11.94 20.85 2.80
N ALA A 128 -12.23 22.09 3.17
CA ALA A 128 -11.39 23.25 2.84
C ALA A 128 -9.98 23.11 3.42
N HIS A 129 -9.84 22.53 4.63
CA HIS A 129 -8.55 22.22 5.23
C HIS A 129 -7.79 21.17 4.40
N LEU A 130 -8.46 20.09 3.97
CA LEU A 130 -7.84 19.03 3.17
C LEU A 130 -7.30 19.54 1.84
N GLU A 131 -8.08 20.37 1.13
CA GLU A 131 -7.63 21.01 -0.12
C GLU A 131 -6.39 21.89 0.12
N ALA A 132 -6.38 22.65 1.23
CA ALA A 132 -5.25 23.52 1.59
C ALA A 132 -4.02 22.75 2.09
N LEU A 133 -4.15 21.48 2.46
CA LEU A 133 -3.06 20.66 3.02
C LEU A 133 -2.13 20.08 1.94
N TRP A 134 -2.61 19.84 0.71
CA TRP A 134 -1.82 19.22 -0.36
C TRP A 134 -0.44 19.86 -0.57
N PRO A 135 -0.29 21.20 -0.65
CA PRO A 135 1.01 21.83 -0.81
C PRO A 135 2.04 21.47 0.28
N THR A 136 1.57 21.16 1.49
CA THR A 136 2.44 20.72 2.60
C THR A 136 2.96 19.29 2.42
N LEU A 137 2.16 18.43 1.78
CA LEU A 137 2.50 17.02 1.54
C LEU A 137 3.23 16.82 0.20
N ILE A 138 3.18 17.79 -0.72
CA ILE A 138 3.88 17.72 -2.00
C ILE A 138 5.40 17.87 -1.78
N ARG A 139 6.16 17.02 -2.44
CA ARG A 139 7.62 17.13 -2.59
C ARG A 139 7.94 17.42 -4.05
N PRO A 140 8.88 18.34 -4.34
CA PRO A 140 9.39 18.52 -5.68
C PRO A 140 10.13 17.26 -6.13
N ALA A 141 10.46 17.18 -7.42
CA ALA A 141 11.40 16.18 -7.92
C ALA A 141 12.70 16.21 -7.11
N ASP A 142 13.20 15.03 -6.76
CA ASP A 142 14.40 14.91 -5.94
C ASP A 142 15.64 15.29 -6.73
N LYS A 143 16.59 15.92 -6.05
CA LYS A 143 17.92 16.18 -6.60
C LYS A 143 18.90 15.21 -5.97
N PRO A 144 19.75 14.53 -6.74
CA PRO A 144 20.85 13.75 -6.18
C PRO A 144 21.80 14.69 -5.42
N THR A 145 21.72 14.72 -4.10
CA THR A 145 22.49 15.67 -3.29
C THR A 145 23.51 15.00 -2.39
N ASN A 146 23.37 13.73 -2.09
CA ASN A 146 24.27 13.00 -1.20
C ASN A 146 24.32 11.52 -1.58
N HIS A 147 25.54 11.01 -1.80
CA HIS A 147 25.79 9.60 -2.12
C HIS A 147 25.51 8.64 -0.96
N TYR A 148 25.38 9.15 0.28
CA TYR A 148 25.16 8.34 1.48
C TYR A 148 23.75 8.52 2.05
N SER A 149 22.75 8.66 1.19
CA SER A 149 21.34 8.74 1.56
C SER A 149 20.62 7.44 1.21
N THR A 150 19.70 7.02 2.07
CA THR A 150 18.79 5.91 1.74
C THR A 150 17.67 6.32 0.77
N LEU A 151 17.44 7.62 0.55
CA LEU A 151 16.43 8.10 -0.39
C LEU A 151 16.83 7.77 -1.82
N ILE A 152 15.94 7.12 -2.55
CA ILE A 152 16.05 6.88 -4.00
C ILE A 152 15.43 8.10 -4.69
N PRO A 153 16.22 8.94 -5.38
CA PRO A 153 15.72 10.17 -5.99
C PRO A 153 14.71 9.89 -7.09
N LEU A 154 13.58 10.61 -7.08
CA LEU A 154 12.52 10.49 -8.06
C LEU A 154 12.49 11.69 -9.03
N PRO A 155 12.25 11.44 -10.34
CA PRO A 155 12.35 12.48 -11.37
C PRO A 155 11.15 13.46 -11.41
N HIS A 156 10.03 13.11 -10.79
CA HIS A 156 8.82 13.94 -10.80
C HIS A 156 8.39 14.31 -9.37
N PRO A 157 7.61 15.38 -9.18
CA PRO A 157 7.05 15.71 -7.88
C PRO A 157 6.05 14.62 -7.43
N TYR A 158 5.89 14.49 -6.11
CA TYR A 158 5.05 13.47 -5.51
C TYR A 158 4.46 13.91 -4.17
N VAL A 159 3.43 13.20 -3.70
CA VAL A 159 2.82 13.41 -2.39
C VAL A 159 3.33 12.35 -1.42
N VAL A 160 3.74 12.80 -0.21
CA VAL A 160 4.09 11.91 0.89
C VAL A 160 2.89 11.67 1.81
N PRO A 161 2.80 10.53 2.53
CA PRO A 161 1.69 10.28 3.45
C PRO A 161 1.56 11.34 4.55
N GLY A 162 2.68 11.77 5.14
CA GLY A 162 2.71 12.73 6.23
C GLY A 162 3.37 12.18 7.50
N GLY A 163 3.47 12.98 8.55
CA GLY A 163 4.10 12.60 9.79
C GLY A 163 5.55 12.13 9.62
N ARG A 164 5.87 10.93 10.11
CA ARG A 164 7.20 10.30 9.96
C ARG A 164 7.47 9.78 8.55
N PHE A 165 6.45 9.67 7.69
CA PHE A 165 6.55 9.13 6.33
C PHE A 165 6.83 10.25 5.34
N ARG A 166 8.11 10.43 4.97
CA ARG A 166 8.64 11.56 4.20
C ARG A 166 9.01 11.21 2.76
N GLU A 167 8.80 9.98 2.36
CA GLU A 167 8.98 9.42 1.02
C GLU A 167 7.62 9.05 0.40
N ILE A 168 7.60 8.76 -0.92
CA ILE A 168 6.40 8.20 -1.54
C ILE A 168 6.21 6.75 -1.07
N TYR A 169 4.97 6.36 -0.79
CA TYR A 169 4.59 4.98 -0.48
C TYR A 169 3.68 4.43 -1.56
N TYR A 170 3.84 3.15 -1.88
CA TYR A 170 3.24 2.56 -3.06
C TYR A 170 1.70 2.54 -2.96
N TRP A 171 1.11 1.70 -2.13
CA TRP A 171 -0.35 1.54 -2.12
C TRP A 171 -1.09 2.76 -1.57
N ASP A 172 -0.47 3.51 -0.64
CA ASP A 172 -0.98 4.77 -0.09
C ASP A 172 -1.33 5.77 -1.20
N SER A 173 -0.50 5.81 -2.24
CA SER A 173 -0.64 6.72 -3.36
C SER A 173 -1.93 6.51 -4.13
N TYR A 174 -2.42 5.28 -4.27
CA TYR A 174 -3.71 5.02 -4.91
C TYR A 174 -4.88 5.73 -4.20
N PHE A 175 -4.90 5.65 -2.88
CA PHE A 175 -5.96 6.27 -2.07
C PHE A 175 -5.80 7.78 -2.00
N THR A 176 -4.57 8.29 -1.95
CA THR A 176 -4.25 9.72 -2.08
C THR A 176 -4.75 10.28 -3.41
N MET A 177 -4.57 9.55 -4.52
CA MET A 177 -5.04 9.97 -5.85
C MET A 177 -6.56 10.14 -5.93
N GLN A 178 -7.36 9.49 -5.07
CA GLN A 178 -8.82 9.69 -5.02
C GLN A 178 -9.19 11.14 -4.70
N GLY A 179 -8.39 11.84 -3.90
CA GLY A 179 -8.54 13.26 -3.64
C GLY A 179 -7.95 14.13 -4.75
N LEU A 180 -6.68 13.89 -5.12
CA LEU A 180 -5.95 14.70 -6.10
C LEU A 180 -6.64 14.82 -7.46
N LEU A 181 -7.27 13.75 -7.93
CA LEU A 181 -7.94 13.72 -9.24
C LEU A 181 -9.21 14.57 -9.30
N HIS A 182 -9.72 14.98 -8.17
CA HIS A 182 -10.92 15.80 -8.06
C HIS A 182 -10.62 17.25 -7.74
N ASP A 183 -9.43 17.52 -7.25
CA ASP A 183 -8.89 18.84 -7.05
C ASP A 183 -8.14 19.35 -8.31
N ARG A 184 -7.55 20.51 -8.22
CA ARG A 184 -6.73 21.08 -9.30
C ARG A 184 -5.39 20.36 -9.50
N GLU A 185 -5.17 19.27 -8.75
CA GLU A 185 -3.90 18.53 -8.65
C GLU A 185 -3.86 17.24 -9.51
N ALA A 186 -4.75 17.11 -10.50
CA ALA A 186 -4.80 15.94 -11.38
C ALA A 186 -3.44 15.61 -12.06
N LYS A 187 -2.64 16.65 -12.38
CA LYS A 187 -1.28 16.47 -12.92
C LYS A 187 -0.34 15.80 -11.91
N MET A 188 -0.52 16.06 -10.63
CA MET A 188 0.25 15.43 -9.55
C MET A 188 0.00 13.92 -9.51
N ALA A 189 -1.25 13.49 -9.65
CA ALA A 189 -1.58 12.07 -9.71
C ALA A 189 -0.84 11.36 -10.86
N ARG A 190 -0.75 11.99 -12.05
CA ARG A 190 0.03 11.44 -13.17
C ARG A 190 1.53 11.41 -12.86
N ALA A 191 2.10 12.47 -12.29
CA ALA A 191 3.52 12.53 -11.90
C ALA A 191 3.89 11.42 -10.90
N MET A 192 3.00 11.10 -9.94
CA MET A 192 3.21 9.97 -9.02
C MET A 192 3.26 8.63 -9.75
N VAL A 193 2.37 8.39 -10.72
CA VAL A 193 2.38 7.17 -11.53
C VAL A 193 3.63 7.09 -12.42
N GLU A 194 4.09 8.21 -12.96
CA GLU A 194 5.35 8.28 -13.71
C GLU A 194 6.57 7.95 -12.83
N ASN A 195 6.57 8.37 -11.55
CA ASN A 195 7.59 7.96 -10.58
C ASN A 195 7.57 6.45 -10.31
N PHE A 196 6.40 5.85 -10.17
CA PHE A 196 6.27 4.39 -10.01
C PHE A 196 6.72 3.63 -11.26
N ALA A 197 6.39 4.12 -12.45
CA ALA A 197 6.90 3.57 -13.70
C ALA A 197 8.43 3.64 -13.76
N TRP A 198 9.00 4.77 -13.34
CA TRP A 198 10.44 4.94 -13.23
C TRP A 198 11.08 3.94 -12.25
N LEU A 199 10.48 3.72 -11.07
CA LEU A 199 10.95 2.72 -10.10
C LEU A 199 10.91 1.31 -10.67
N ILE A 200 9.86 0.92 -11.39
CA ILE A 200 9.78 -0.37 -12.06
C ILE A 200 10.92 -0.52 -13.09
N ASP A 201 11.21 0.53 -13.86
CA ASP A 201 12.25 0.48 -14.89
C ASP A 201 13.67 0.40 -14.30
N HIS A 202 13.90 0.92 -13.08
CA HIS A 202 15.23 1.01 -12.47
C HIS A 202 15.47 -0.04 -11.36
N ALA A 203 14.45 -0.38 -10.58
CA ALA A 203 14.55 -1.36 -9.49
C ALA A 203 13.89 -2.70 -9.83
N GLY A 204 13.21 -2.82 -10.98
CA GLY A 204 12.48 -4.02 -11.41
C GLY A 204 11.09 -4.16 -10.81
N HIS A 205 10.75 -3.38 -9.81
CA HIS A 205 9.44 -3.35 -9.13
C HIS A 205 9.25 -2.02 -8.42
N ILE A 206 8.07 -1.79 -7.85
CA ILE A 206 7.82 -0.66 -6.95
C ILE A 206 8.15 -1.11 -5.52
N PRO A 207 9.17 -0.53 -4.87
CA PRO A 207 9.46 -0.81 -3.46
C PRO A 207 8.34 -0.29 -2.55
N ASN A 208 8.32 -0.74 -1.30
CA ASN A 208 7.40 -0.27 -0.25
C ASN A 208 7.32 1.28 -0.20
N GLY A 209 8.46 1.95 -0.35
CA GLY A 209 8.65 3.39 -0.54
C GLY A 209 10.00 3.64 -1.19
N ASN A 210 10.29 4.87 -1.64
CA ASN A 210 11.54 5.17 -2.34
C ASN A 210 12.76 5.32 -1.40
N ARG A 211 13.03 4.25 -0.62
CA ARG A 211 14.21 4.11 0.24
C ARG A 211 14.95 2.81 -0.07
N SER A 212 16.28 2.83 0.02
CA SER A 212 17.11 1.66 -0.28
C SER A 212 16.82 0.45 0.61
N TYR A 213 16.46 0.66 1.86
CA TYR A 213 16.11 -0.42 2.79
C TYR A 213 14.74 -1.06 2.50
N TYR A 214 13.97 -0.53 1.55
CA TYR A 214 12.71 -1.10 1.06
C TYR A 214 12.86 -1.92 -0.22
N LEU A 215 14.05 -1.94 -0.85
CA LEU A 215 14.25 -2.59 -2.16
C LEU A 215 14.02 -4.10 -2.17
N SER A 216 14.05 -4.77 -1.01
CA SER A 216 13.83 -6.23 -0.93
C SER A 216 12.37 -6.65 -0.95
N ARG A 217 11.43 -5.69 -0.85
CA ARG A 217 9.99 -5.92 -0.83
C ARG A 217 9.21 -4.83 -1.53
N SER A 218 7.98 -5.17 -1.94
CA SER A 218 7.01 -4.23 -2.51
C SER A 218 5.97 -3.80 -1.45
N GLN A 219 4.81 -3.38 -1.90
CA GLN A 219 3.54 -3.25 -1.18
C GLN A 219 2.41 -3.79 -2.04
N PRO A 220 1.12 -3.79 -1.60
CA PRO A 220 0.01 -4.25 -2.43
C PRO A 220 -0.01 -3.60 -3.82
N PRO A 221 -0.04 -4.38 -4.92
CA PRO A 221 0.22 -3.91 -6.28
C PRO A 221 -0.96 -3.13 -6.87
N PHE A 222 -1.12 -1.88 -6.48
CA PHE A 222 -2.15 -0.97 -6.96
C PHE A 222 -1.79 -0.23 -8.26
N PHE A 223 -0.63 -0.46 -8.88
CA PHE A 223 -0.19 0.29 -10.06
C PHE A 223 -1.17 0.19 -11.23
N ALA A 224 -1.67 -1.01 -11.54
CA ALA A 224 -2.70 -1.18 -12.56
C ALA A 224 -3.99 -0.40 -12.23
N ALA A 225 -4.40 -0.36 -10.96
CA ALA A 225 -5.55 0.42 -10.53
C ALA A 225 -5.30 1.94 -10.64
N MET A 226 -4.08 2.41 -10.37
CA MET A 226 -3.68 3.81 -10.60
C MET A 226 -3.71 4.17 -12.09
N VAL A 227 -3.21 3.30 -12.96
CA VAL A 227 -3.24 3.49 -14.42
C VAL A 227 -4.68 3.50 -14.92
N THR A 228 -5.54 2.60 -14.44
CA THR A 228 -6.97 2.59 -14.75
C THR A 228 -7.62 3.93 -14.35
N LEU A 229 -7.33 4.40 -13.14
CA LEU A 229 -7.86 5.65 -12.61
C LEU A 229 -7.41 6.87 -13.45
N LEU A 230 -6.14 6.93 -13.88
CA LEU A 230 -5.66 7.97 -14.79
C LEU A 230 -6.38 7.94 -16.16
N ARG A 231 -6.64 6.73 -16.69
CA ARG A 231 -7.34 6.57 -17.97
C ARG A 231 -8.80 7.00 -17.89
N GLU A 232 -9.48 6.71 -16.80
CA GLU A 232 -10.85 7.18 -16.54
C GLU A 232 -10.96 8.71 -16.49
N HIS A 233 -9.88 9.38 -16.07
CA HIS A 233 -9.80 10.84 -16.04
C HIS A 233 -9.13 11.46 -17.29
N ASN A 234 -8.89 10.66 -18.34
CA ASN A 234 -8.24 11.09 -19.59
C ASN A 234 -6.80 11.63 -19.39
N LEU A 235 -6.11 11.19 -18.34
CA LEU A 235 -4.73 11.55 -18.03
C LEU A 235 -3.71 10.51 -18.54
N ALA A 236 -4.16 9.34 -19.01
CA ALA A 236 -3.34 8.34 -19.64
C ALA A 236 -4.10 7.65 -20.79
N LYS A 237 -3.37 7.07 -21.73
CA LYS A 237 -3.88 6.27 -22.85
C LYS A 237 -3.48 4.82 -22.70
N ALA A 238 -4.12 3.94 -23.45
CA ALA A 238 -3.68 2.55 -23.55
C ALA A 238 -2.23 2.50 -24.06
N GLY A 239 -1.39 1.73 -23.41
CA GLY A 239 0.02 1.58 -23.75
C GLY A 239 0.99 2.51 -23.01
N ASP A 240 0.52 3.63 -22.41
CA ASP A 240 1.42 4.59 -21.75
C ASP A 240 2.29 3.93 -20.65
N PHE A 241 1.72 2.95 -19.91
CA PHE A 241 2.37 2.25 -18.80
C PHE A 241 2.34 0.71 -18.93
N LEU A 242 1.97 0.19 -20.10
CA LEU A 242 1.83 -1.25 -20.31
C LEU A 242 3.14 -2.03 -20.11
N PRO A 243 4.31 -1.56 -20.60
CA PRO A 243 5.58 -2.25 -20.34
C PRO A 243 5.90 -2.38 -18.85
N GLN A 244 5.58 -1.36 -18.05
CA GLN A 244 5.84 -1.38 -16.62
C GLN A 244 4.87 -2.32 -15.89
N MET A 245 3.60 -2.39 -16.29
CA MET A 245 2.66 -3.38 -15.76
C MET A 245 3.10 -4.81 -16.07
N GLU A 246 3.63 -5.09 -17.28
CA GLU A 246 4.19 -6.41 -17.60
C GLU A 246 5.42 -6.74 -16.73
N LYS A 247 6.29 -5.76 -16.43
CA LYS A 247 7.44 -5.95 -15.54
C LYS A 247 7.00 -6.19 -14.09
N GLU A 248 6.02 -5.43 -13.60
CA GLU A 248 5.46 -5.65 -12.27
C GLU A 248 4.83 -7.05 -12.15
N TYR A 249 4.08 -7.48 -13.17
CA TYR A 249 3.56 -8.84 -13.24
C TYR A 249 4.69 -9.89 -13.17
N ALA A 250 5.78 -9.68 -13.91
CA ALA A 250 6.94 -10.58 -13.89
C ALA A 250 7.60 -10.64 -12.50
N PHE A 251 7.68 -9.52 -11.77
CA PHE A 251 8.18 -9.50 -10.39
C PHE A 251 7.31 -10.37 -9.46
N TRP A 252 5.99 -10.23 -9.52
CA TRP A 252 5.07 -11.01 -8.68
C TRP A 252 5.03 -12.48 -9.07
N MET A 253 5.32 -12.82 -10.32
CA MET A 253 5.36 -14.19 -10.82
C MET A 253 6.77 -14.80 -10.86
N ALA A 254 7.78 -14.09 -10.33
CA ALA A 254 9.13 -14.63 -10.23
C ALA A 254 9.15 -15.94 -9.44
N GLY A 255 9.81 -16.98 -9.98
CA GLY A 255 9.85 -18.32 -9.40
C GLY A 255 8.72 -19.25 -9.83
N ALA A 256 7.76 -18.80 -10.67
CA ALA A 256 6.65 -19.63 -11.15
C ALA A 256 7.09 -20.86 -11.96
N ASP A 257 8.25 -20.79 -12.61
CA ASP A 257 8.81 -21.89 -13.43
C ASP A 257 9.53 -22.97 -12.60
N ASP A 258 9.80 -22.69 -11.31
CA ASP A 258 10.49 -23.61 -10.39
C ASP A 258 9.71 -23.74 -9.06
N LEU A 259 8.64 -24.53 -9.08
CA LEU A 259 7.75 -24.76 -7.94
C LEU A 259 7.93 -26.18 -7.34
N GLY A 260 9.16 -26.68 -7.28
CA GLY A 260 9.45 -28.04 -6.86
C GLY A 260 8.89 -28.43 -5.48
N SER A 261 8.85 -27.50 -4.52
CA SER A 261 8.25 -27.72 -3.18
C SER A 261 6.79 -27.25 -3.08
N GLY A 262 6.16 -26.87 -4.20
CA GLY A 262 4.81 -26.29 -4.24
C GLY A 262 4.79 -24.76 -4.11
N HIS A 263 5.89 -24.13 -3.76
CA HIS A 263 6.02 -22.67 -3.71
C HIS A 263 7.47 -22.22 -3.92
N ASN A 264 7.62 -21.05 -4.52
CA ASN A 264 8.89 -20.36 -4.69
C ASN A 264 8.67 -18.85 -4.62
N LEU A 265 9.47 -18.15 -3.81
CA LEU A 265 9.31 -16.71 -3.57
C LEU A 265 7.84 -16.35 -3.29
N ARG A 266 7.25 -15.52 -4.17
CA ARG A 266 5.87 -15.02 -4.06
C ARG A 266 4.82 -15.95 -4.68
N VAL A 267 5.20 -17.01 -5.36
CA VAL A 267 4.27 -17.90 -6.10
C VAL A 267 4.03 -19.21 -5.37
N VAL A 268 2.78 -19.63 -5.34
CA VAL A 268 2.32 -20.88 -4.73
C VAL A 268 1.48 -21.67 -5.74
N LYS A 269 1.77 -22.98 -5.88
CA LYS A 269 0.98 -23.92 -6.66
C LYS A 269 0.04 -24.68 -5.73
N MET A 270 -1.25 -24.50 -5.96
CA MET A 270 -2.30 -25.21 -5.23
C MET A 270 -2.38 -26.66 -5.64
N ALA A 271 -3.07 -27.49 -4.83
CA ALA A 271 -3.19 -28.93 -5.07
C ALA A 271 -3.81 -29.32 -6.43
N ASP A 272 -4.61 -28.43 -7.03
CA ASP A 272 -5.20 -28.60 -8.37
C ASP A 272 -4.35 -28.01 -9.50
N GLY A 273 -3.15 -27.49 -9.17
CA GLY A 273 -2.24 -26.86 -10.13
C GLY A 273 -2.47 -25.37 -10.36
N ALA A 274 -3.51 -24.76 -9.78
CA ALA A 274 -3.75 -23.33 -9.87
C ALA A 274 -2.58 -22.56 -9.20
N LEU A 275 -2.22 -21.40 -9.76
CA LEU A 275 -1.20 -20.53 -9.20
C LEU A 275 -1.87 -19.38 -8.44
N LEU A 276 -1.43 -19.17 -7.21
CA LEU A 276 -1.76 -18.04 -6.35
C LEU A 276 -0.48 -17.42 -5.81
N ASN A 277 -0.59 -16.25 -5.18
CA ASN A 277 0.55 -15.51 -4.65
C ASN A 277 0.45 -15.30 -3.16
N ARG A 278 1.62 -15.11 -2.53
CA ARG A 278 1.78 -14.73 -1.12
C ARG A 278 2.71 -13.51 -1.01
N TYR A 279 2.63 -12.79 0.09
CA TYR A 279 3.63 -11.78 0.42
C TYR A 279 4.95 -12.44 0.83
N TYR A 280 6.07 -11.85 0.40
CA TYR A 280 7.39 -12.43 0.61
C TYR A 280 8.46 -11.34 0.44
N ASP A 281 9.36 -11.21 1.41
CA ASP A 281 10.54 -10.34 1.31
C ASP A 281 11.78 -11.19 1.00
N ASP A 282 12.64 -10.70 0.15
CA ASP A 282 13.85 -11.43 -0.29
C ASP A 282 14.89 -11.54 0.84
N LEU A 283 14.82 -10.65 1.86
CA LEU A 283 15.69 -10.68 3.03
C LEU A 283 15.02 -11.37 4.23
N ASP A 284 15.88 -11.88 5.13
CA ASP A 284 15.49 -12.53 6.38
C ASP A 284 16.28 -11.98 7.58
N THR A 285 16.58 -10.68 7.52
CA THR A 285 17.21 -9.88 8.56
C THR A 285 16.20 -8.93 9.18
N PRO A 286 16.44 -8.35 10.36
CA PRO A 286 15.57 -7.32 10.93
C PRO A 286 15.35 -6.16 9.96
N ARG A 287 14.15 -5.59 9.92
CA ARG A 287 13.86 -4.37 9.13
C ARG A 287 14.69 -3.21 9.68
N PRO A 288 15.44 -2.48 8.87
CA PRO A 288 16.26 -1.36 9.37
C PRO A 288 15.46 -0.29 10.10
N GLU A 289 14.26 0.01 9.64
CA GLU A 289 13.35 1.04 10.18
C GLU A 289 12.59 0.63 11.45
N SER A 290 12.57 -0.67 11.77
CA SER A 290 11.95 -1.27 12.97
C SER A 290 12.88 -2.32 13.60
N TYR A 291 14.18 -2.05 13.56
CA TYR A 291 15.23 -3.02 13.88
C TYR A 291 15.10 -3.60 15.29
N ARG A 292 14.90 -2.74 16.27
CA ARG A 292 14.77 -3.14 17.68
C ARG A 292 13.49 -3.95 17.93
N GLU A 293 12.39 -3.53 17.33
CA GLU A 293 11.08 -4.16 17.44
C GLU A 293 11.13 -5.58 16.86
N ASP A 294 11.78 -5.75 15.69
CA ASP A 294 11.98 -7.05 15.06
C ASP A 294 12.87 -7.98 15.91
N ILE A 295 13.99 -7.46 16.45
CA ILE A 295 14.87 -8.23 17.37
C ILE A 295 14.08 -8.67 18.61
N HIS A 296 13.27 -7.78 19.18
CA HIS A 296 12.45 -8.11 20.35
C HIS A 296 11.45 -9.22 20.04
N THR A 297 10.68 -9.09 18.96
CA THR A 297 9.72 -10.10 18.52
C THR A 297 10.39 -11.44 18.24
N ALA A 298 11.52 -11.44 17.54
CA ALA A 298 12.28 -12.66 17.29
C ALA A 298 12.79 -13.29 18.59
N THR A 299 13.20 -12.50 19.58
CA THR A 299 13.65 -13.01 20.88
C THR A 299 12.52 -13.73 21.62
N LEU A 300 11.30 -13.19 21.59
CA LEU A 300 10.12 -13.78 22.23
C LEU A 300 9.55 -14.98 21.46
N SER A 301 9.89 -15.12 20.19
CA SER A 301 9.44 -16.25 19.37
C SER A 301 10.04 -17.58 19.87
N ASN A 302 9.22 -18.63 19.90
CA ASN A 302 9.62 -19.98 20.33
C ASN A 302 10.42 -20.76 19.27
N THR A 303 10.57 -20.22 18.04
CA THR A 303 11.35 -20.90 17.00
C THR A 303 12.85 -20.63 17.13
N ALA A 304 13.67 -21.63 16.84
CA ALA A 304 15.13 -21.47 16.70
C ALA A 304 15.51 -20.74 15.40
N ASN A 305 14.63 -20.76 14.38
CA ASN A 305 14.85 -20.12 13.09
C ASN A 305 14.46 -18.62 13.12
N LYS A 306 15.31 -17.80 13.74
CA LYS A 306 15.08 -16.33 13.82
C LYS A 306 15.03 -15.64 12.45
N PRO A 307 15.88 -15.97 11.46
CA PRO A 307 15.77 -15.45 10.10
C PRO A 307 14.36 -15.61 9.52
N GLN A 308 13.71 -16.75 9.73
CA GLN A 308 12.34 -16.95 9.25
C GLN A 308 11.33 -16.01 9.93
N VAL A 309 11.51 -15.69 11.22
CA VAL A 309 10.66 -14.69 11.90
C VAL A 309 10.82 -13.31 11.25
N PHE A 310 12.05 -12.89 10.98
CA PHE A 310 12.29 -11.62 10.29
C PHE A 310 11.65 -11.60 8.90
N ARG A 311 11.74 -12.67 8.14
CA ARG A 311 11.07 -12.77 6.83
C ARG A 311 9.55 -12.66 6.96
N HIS A 312 8.93 -13.26 7.97
CA HIS A 312 7.49 -13.12 8.22
C HIS A 312 7.12 -11.66 8.56
N LEU A 313 7.89 -10.99 9.42
CA LEU A 313 7.69 -9.57 9.76
C LEU A 313 7.81 -8.68 8.52
N ARG A 314 8.85 -8.90 7.70
CA ARG A 314 9.10 -8.17 6.46
C ARG A 314 7.99 -8.41 5.42
N ALA A 315 7.51 -9.64 5.28
CA ALA A 315 6.39 -9.99 4.41
C ALA A 315 5.06 -9.35 4.87
N ALA A 316 4.84 -9.25 6.19
CA ALA A 316 3.69 -8.53 6.72
C ALA A 316 3.79 -7.01 6.42
N ALA A 317 5.00 -6.43 6.47
CA ALA A 317 5.22 -5.07 6.02
C ALA A 317 4.98 -4.89 4.50
N GLU A 318 5.34 -5.89 3.65
CA GLU A 318 4.97 -5.91 2.23
C GLU A 318 3.45 -5.92 2.02
N SER A 319 2.68 -6.55 2.91
CA SER A 319 1.23 -6.58 2.81
C SER A 319 0.55 -5.24 3.12
N GLY A 320 1.26 -4.29 3.74
CA GLY A 320 0.71 -3.06 4.27
C GLY A 320 -0.12 -3.22 5.55
N TRP A 321 -0.24 -4.46 6.09
CA TRP A 321 -0.98 -4.76 7.33
C TRP A 321 -0.04 -5.19 8.47
N ASP A 322 0.89 -4.32 8.80
CA ASP A 322 1.90 -4.51 9.83
C ASP A 322 1.48 -3.82 11.16
N PHE A 323 0.87 -4.54 12.14
CA PHE A 323 0.58 -5.96 12.05
C PHE A 323 -0.91 -6.24 12.30
N SER A 324 -1.29 -7.49 12.10
CA SER A 324 -2.67 -7.95 12.21
C SER A 324 -2.74 -9.42 12.61
N SER A 325 -3.81 -9.80 13.27
CA SER A 325 -4.18 -11.20 13.55
C SER A 325 -4.24 -12.10 12.30
N ARG A 326 -4.37 -11.50 11.10
CA ARG A 326 -4.30 -12.25 9.82
C ARG A 326 -3.04 -13.09 9.69
N TRP A 327 -1.93 -12.61 10.25
CA TRP A 327 -0.60 -13.20 10.11
C TRP A 327 -0.18 -14.06 11.29
N LEU A 328 -1.02 -14.14 12.33
CA LEU A 328 -0.70 -14.82 13.58
C LEU A 328 -1.37 -16.21 13.66
N THR A 329 -0.84 -17.08 14.51
CA THR A 329 -1.58 -18.29 14.85
C THR A 329 -2.88 -17.94 15.58
N PRO A 330 -3.92 -18.79 15.53
CA PRO A 330 -5.17 -18.50 16.23
C PRO A 330 -4.93 -18.13 17.69
N TYR A 331 -5.44 -16.96 18.10
CA TYR A 331 -5.25 -16.39 19.44
C TYR A 331 -3.79 -16.11 19.85
N GLY A 332 -2.86 -16.14 18.87
CA GLY A 332 -1.44 -15.86 19.11
C GLY A 332 -1.13 -14.38 19.15
N GLU A 333 0.02 -14.05 19.73
CA GLU A 333 0.64 -12.72 19.73
C GLU A 333 1.66 -12.61 18.59
N LEU A 334 2.20 -11.40 18.35
CA LEU A 334 3.12 -11.11 17.25
C LEU A 334 4.30 -12.09 17.10
N PRO A 335 4.92 -12.65 18.17
CA PRO A 335 5.96 -13.67 18.03
C PRO A 335 5.53 -14.99 17.35
N THR A 336 4.22 -15.18 17.11
CA THR A 336 3.66 -16.35 16.39
C THR A 336 3.48 -16.11 14.90
N ILE A 337 3.95 -14.97 14.39
CA ILE A 337 3.79 -14.53 12.99
C ILE A 337 4.27 -15.57 11.97
N HIS A 338 3.48 -15.78 10.91
CA HIS A 338 3.77 -16.74 9.85
C HIS A 338 3.29 -16.30 8.46
N THR A 339 3.42 -15.03 8.17
CA THR A 339 2.89 -14.36 6.96
C THR A 339 3.23 -15.09 5.66
N THR A 340 4.49 -15.55 5.49
CA THR A 340 4.91 -16.24 4.26
C THR A 340 4.26 -17.62 4.07
N ASP A 341 3.55 -18.12 5.07
CA ASP A 341 2.78 -19.38 4.98
C ASP A 341 1.29 -19.12 4.68
N ILE A 342 0.94 -17.89 4.34
CA ILE A 342 -0.44 -17.47 4.07
C ILE A 342 -0.56 -17.00 2.63
N ILE A 343 -1.61 -17.47 1.95
CA ILE A 343 -2.04 -16.97 0.65
C ILE A 343 -3.15 -15.96 0.92
N PRO A 344 -2.89 -14.65 0.77
CA PRO A 344 -3.85 -13.60 1.09
C PRO A 344 -4.80 -13.32 -0.06
N VAL A 345 -6.05 -13.03 0.26
CA VAL A 345 -7.09 -12.79 -0.75
C VAL A 345 -6.89 -11.47 -1.49
N ASP A 346 -6.47 -10.43 -0.79
CA ASP A 346 -6.23 -9.07 -1.33
C ASP A 346 -5.17 -9.05 -2.43
N LEU A 347 -3.98 -9.62 -2.18
CA LEU A 347 -2.91 -9.71 -3.19
C LEU A 347 -3.39 -10.41 -4.46
N ASN A 348 -4.10 -11.52 -4.30
CA ASN A 348 -4.58 -12.30 -5.45
C ASN A 348 -5.67 -11.57 -6.25
N CYS A 349 -6.48 -10.74 -5.59
CA CYS A 349 -7.44 -9.87 -6.27
C CYS A 349 -6.73 -8.72 -7.04
N LEU A 350 -5.67 -8.15 -6.47
CA LEU A 350 -4.88 -7.12 -7.12
C LEU A 350 -4.17 -7.66 -8.36
N LEU A 351 -3.58 -8.85 -8.28
CA LEU A 351 -2.96 -9.50 -9.43
C LEU A 351 -3.96 -9.92 -10.49
N TYR A 352 -5.17 -10.34 -10.11
CA TYR A 352 -6.26 -10.52 -11.06
C TYR A 352 -6.55 -9.24 -11.84
N HIS A 353 -6.63 -8.10 -11.14
CA HIS A 353 -6.88 -6.81 -11.78
C HIS A 353 -5.71 -6.41 -12.71
N LEU A 354 -4.47 -6.63 -12.29
CA LEU A 354 -3.28 -6.39 -13.13
C LEU A 354 -3.34 -7.21 -14.43
N GLU A 355 -3.69 -8.49 -14.35
CA GLU A 355 -3.87 -9.37 -15.51
C GLU A 355 -5.01 -8.89 -16.43
N VAL A 356 -6.13 -8.45 -15.86
CA VAL A 356 -7.27 -7.88 -16.62
C VAL A 356 -6.87 -6.60 -17.34
N GLU A 357 -6.17 -5.69 -16.67
CA GLU A 357 -5.79 -4.40 -17.26
C GLU A 357 -4.72 -4.57 -18.35
N ILE A 358 -3.73 -5.44 -18.16
CA ILE A 358 -2.74 -5.77 -19.21
C ILE A 358 -3.47 -6.36 -20.43
N SER A 359 -4.41 -7.29 -20.22
CA SER A 359 -5.21 -7.87 -21.31
C SER A 359 -6.00 -6.81 -22.07
N ALA A 360 -6.70 -5.92 -21.35
CA ALA A 360 -7.52 -4.86 -21.93
C ALA A 360 -6.68 -3.87 -22.75
N GLN A 361 -5.51 -3.47 -22.27
CA GLN A 361 -4.63 -2.56 -23.00
C GLN A 361 -4.03 -3.23 -24.27
N HIS A 362 -3.58 -4.48 -24.19
CA HIS A 362 -3.17 -5.22 -25.37
C HIS A 362 -4.28 -5.35 -26.41
N GLN A 363 -5.51 -5.59 -25.96
CA GLN A 363 -6.67 -5.66 -26.88
C GLN A 363 -6.89 -4.31 -27.59
N GLN A 364 -6.79 -3.19 -26.89
CA GLN A 364 -6.95 -1.86 -27.47
C GLN A 364 -5.83 -1.50 -28.46
N LEU A 365 -4.63 -2.04 -28.26
CA LEU A 365 -3.47 -1.86 -29.14
C LEU A 365 -3.44 -2.87 -30.30
N GLY A 366 -4.39 -3.79 -30.39
CA GLY A 366 -4.45 -4.81 -31.45
C GLY A 366 -3.50 -6.00 -31.22
N HIS A 367 -2.89 -6.13 -30.04
CA HIS A 367 -2.00 -7.25 -29.69
C HIS A 367 -2.80 -8.47 -29.22
N THR A 368 -3.62 -9.05 -30.12
CA THR A 368 -4.65 -10.05 -29.79
C THR A 368 -4.12 -11.30 -29.09
N THR A 369 -2.92 -11.78 -29.44
CA THR A 369 -2.31 -12.97 -28.81
C THR A 369 -1.99 -12.71 -27.33
N LYS A 370 -1.34 -11.60 -27.00
CA LYS A 370 -1.03 -11.23 -25.63
C LYS A 370 -2.31 -10.93 -24.83
N ALA A 371 -3.26 -10.23 -25.43
CA ALA A 371 -4.56 -9.97 -24.82
C ALA A 371 -5.25 -11.27 -24.37
N LYS A 372 -5.32 -12.28 -25.26
CA LYS A 372 -5.90 -13.59 -24.95
C LYS A 372 -5.10 -14.35 -23.88
N GLN A 373 -3.76 -14.25 -23.90
CA GLN A 373 -2.90 -14.88 -22.89
C GLN A 373 -3.24 -14.32 -21.49
N PHE A 374 -3.23 -13.01 -21.29
CA PHE A 374 -3.53 -12.40 -20.02
C PHE A 374 -4.99 -12.56 -19.60
N GLN A 375 -5.93 -12.59 -20.54
CA GLN A 375 -7.32 -12.94 -20.26
C GLN A 375 -7.46 -14.34 -19.67
N THR A 376 -6.68 -15.31 -20.21
CA THR A 376 -6.69 -16.69 -19.71
C THR A 376 -6.10 -16.76 -18.30
N LEU A 377 -5.01 -16.04 -18.04
CA LEU A 377 -4.40 -15.96 -16.70
C LEU A 377 -5.37 -15.35 -15.68
N ALA A 378 -5.99 -14.22 -16.01
CA ALA A 378 -6.99 -13.58 -15.17
C ALA A 378 -8.16 -14.51 -14.83
N GLN A 379 -8.68 -15.24 -15.84
CA GLN A 379 -9.77 -16.18 -15.60
C GLN A 379 -9.35 -17.35 -14.70
N ALA A 380 -8.14 -17.87 -14.88
CA ALA A 380 -7.59 -18.93 -14.05
C ALA A 380 -7.44 -18.47 -12.59
N ARG A 381 -6.91 -17.26 -12.37
CA ARG A 381 -6.76 -16.66 -11.04
C ARG A 381 -8.12 -16.39 -10.39
N LYS A 382 -9.08 -15.85 -11.13
CA LYS A 382 -10.46 -15.65 -10.64
C LYS A 382 -11.07 -16.97 -10.15
N ASN A 383 -10.93 -18.04 -10.92
CA ASN A 383 -11.42 -19.37 -10.55
C ASN A 383 -10.72 -19.89 -9.29
N ALA A 384 -9.40 -19.68 -9.18
CA ALA A 384 -8.63 -20.07 -8.00
C ALA A 384 -9.06 -19.29 -6.74
N ILE A 385 -9.25 -17.97 -6.84
CA ILE A 385 -9.76 -17.14 -5.73
C ILE A 385 -11.12 -17.66 -5.26
N GLN A 386 -12.05 -17.90 -6.19
CA GLN A 386 -13.39 -18.40 -5.85
C GLN A 386 -13.35 -19.80 -5.21
N LYS A 387 -12.44 -20.66 -5.64
CA LYS A 387 -12.32 -22.03 -5.13
C LYS A 387 -11.62 -22.12 -3.80
N TRP A 388 -10.49 -21.41 -3.64
CA TRP A 388 -9.57 -21.61 -2.53
C TRP A 388 -9.71 -20.57 -1.41
N LEU A 389 -10.27 -19.37 -1.72
CA LEU A 389 -10.29 -18.25 -0.77
C LEU A 389 -11.71 -17.85 -0.34
N TRP A 390 -12.76 -18.58 -0.74
CA TRP A 390 -14.11 -18.37 -0.24
C TRP A 390 -14.39 -19.29 0.96
N ASP A 391 -14.69 -18.70 2.13
CA ASP A 391 -15.11 -19.46 3.32
C ASP A 391 -16.64 -19.55 3.34
N GLU A 392 -17.14 -20.73 2.97
CA GLU A 392 -18.58 -21.00 2.94
C GLU A 392 -19.22 -20.91 4.34
N ARG A 393 -18.47 -21.28 5.38
CA ARG A 393 -18.91 -21.28 6.78
C ARG A 393 -19.03 -19.85 7.32
N LEU A 394 -18.03 -18.99 7.05
CA LEU A 394 -18.02 -17.60 7.50
C LEU A 394 -18.76 -16.66 6.56
N SER A 395 -19.06 -17.10 5.33
CA SER A 395 -19.68 -16.28 4.28
C SER A 395 -18.86 -15.05 3.88
N VAL A 396 -17.53 -15.19 3.89
CA VAL A 396 -16.56 -14.16 3.51
C VAL A 396 -15.44 -14.78 2.67
N TYR A 397 -14.77 -13.97 1.91
CA TYR A 397 -13.46 -14.34 1.39
C TYR A 397 -12.40 -14.19 2.49
N GLY A 398 -11.49 -15.15 2.57
CA GLY A 398 -10.45 -15.20 3.58
C GLY A 398 -9.12 -15.69 3.03
N ASP A 399 -8.15 -15.78 3.91
CA ASP A 399 -6.80 -16.19 3.58
C ASP A 399 -6.64 -17.71 3.79
N TYR A 400 -5.75 -18.33 3.01
CA TYR A 400 -5.49 -19.77 3.07
C TYR A 400 -4.11 -20.04 3.68
N SER A 401 -4.05 -20.94 4.65
CA SER A 401 -2.80 -21.33 5.32
C SER A 401 -2.14 -22.54 4.63
N LEU A 402 -0.91 -22.38 4.23
CA LEU A 402 -0.07 -23.47 3.70
C LEU A 402 0.31 -24.49 4.78
N ARG A 403 0.36 -24.07 6.04
CA ARG A 403 0.68 -24.95 7.18
C ARG A 403 -0.44 -25.96 7.45
N THR A 404 -1.67 -25.48 7.47
CA THR A 404 -2.85 -26.30 7.77
C THR A 404 -3.53 -26.84 6.53
N GLN A 405 -3.19 -26.32 5.35
CA GLN A 405 -3.85 -26.60 4.07
C GLN A 405 -5.37 -26.33 4.11
N GLN A 406 -5.75 -25.27 4.83
CA GLN A 406 -7.13 -24.83 5.01
C GLN A 406 -7.22 -23.30 5.06
N LEU A 407 -8.42 -22.76 4.93
CA LEU A 407 -8.68 -21.35 5.23
C LEU A 407 -8.32 -21.06 6.70
N THR A 408 -7.76 -19.87 6.94
CA THR A 408 -7.31 -19.47 8.28
C THR A 408 -8.46 -19.34 9.28
N GLY A 409 -9.69 -19.12 8.79
CA GLY A 409 -10.86 -18.87 9.62
C GLY A 409 -10.86 -17.49 10.27
N ILE A 410 -9.97 -16.60 9.88
CA ILE A 410 -9.90 -15.22 10.36
C ILE A 410 -10.68 -14.33 9.40
N ALA A 411 -11.77 -13.75 9.90
CA ALA A 411 -12.55 -12.78 9.13
C ALA A 411 -11.90 -11.40 9.21
N SER A 412 -11.58 -10.82 8.05
CA SER A 412 -10.97 -9.51 7.93
C SER A 412 -11.58 -8.69 6.79
N LEU A 413 -11.38 -7.38 6.77
CA LEU A 413 -11.82 -6.52 5.66
C LEU A 413 -11.12 -6.80 4.33
N ALA A 414 -10.12 -7.69 4.27
CA ALA A 414 -9.61 -8.16 2.99
C ALA A 414 -10.71 -8.82 2.12
N THR A 415 -11.80 -9.29 2.75
CA THR A 415 -13.00 -9.79 2.05
C THR A 415 -13.65 -8.79 1.08
N VAL A 416 -13.36 -7.48 1.19
CA VAL A 416 -13.93 -6.47 0.29
C VAL A 416 -13.24 -6.40 -1.07
N TYR A 417 -12.01 -6.91 -1.21
CA TYR A 417 -11.27 -6.88 -2.47
C TYR A 417 -11.96 -7.65 -3.61
N PRO A 418 -12.50 -8.88 -3.39
CA PRO A 418 -13.29 -9.57 -4.41
C PRO A 418 -14.56 -8.83 -4.84
N LEU A 419 -15.15 -8.02 -3.96
CA LEU A 419 -16.28 -7.15 -4.30
C LEU A 419 -15.79 -5.95 -5.11
N TYR A 420 -14.71 -5.34 -4.68
CA TYR A 420 -14.12 -4.18 -5.35
C TYR A 420 -13.73 -4.47 -6.81
N PHE A 421 -13.09 -5.61 -7.06
CA PHE A 421 -12.66 -6.05 -8.40
C PHE A 421 -13.70 -6.91 -9.15
N SER A 422 -14.95 -7.00 -8.68
CA SER A 422 -16.04 -7.75 -9.33
C SER A 422 -15.70 -9.23 -9.59
N ILE A 423 -14.99 -9.85 -8.65
CA ILE A 423 -14.62 -11.26 -8.67
C ILE A 423 -15.76 -12.11 -8.09
N ALA A 424 -16.39 -11.63 -7.01
CA ALA A 424 -17.45 -12.34 -6.31
C ALA A 424 -18.67 -12.62 -7.21
N THR A 425 -19.38 -13.72 -6.94
CA THR A 425 -20.73 -13.92 -7.48
C THR A 425 -21.74 -13.03 -6.73
N GLU A 426 -22.89 -12.76 -7.32
CA GLU A 426 -23.97 -11.98 -6.68
C GLU A 426 -24.35 -12.56 -5.30
N ASN A 427 -24.41 -13.91 -5.19
CA ASN A 427 -24.71 -14.57 -3.91
C ASN A 427 -23.60 -14.39 -2.87
N GLN A 428 -22.33 -14.52 -3.27
CA GLN A 428 -21.20 -14.29 -2.37
C GLN A 428 -21.16 -12.83 -1.91
N ALA A 429 -21.35 -11.88 -2.83
CA ALA A 429 -21.39 -10.45 -2.51
C ALA A 429 -22.51 -10.12 -1.52
N LYS A 430 -23.73 -10.66 -1.74
CA LYS A 430 -24.86 -10.49 -0.83
C LYS A 430 -24.56 -11.04 0.57
N ARG A 431 -23.96 -12.22 0.66
CA ARG A 431 -23.59 -12.85 1.95
C ARG A 431 -22.49 -12.05 2.65
N THR A 432 -21.47 -11.63 1.91
CA THR A 432 -20.40 -10.76 2.45
C THR A 432 -20.97 -9.44 2.94
N ALA A 433 -21.85 -8.77 2.19
CA ALA A 433 -22.50 -7.53 2.61
C ALA A 433 -23.28 -7.70 3.92
N HIS A 434 -23.98 -8.83 4.10
CA HIS A 434 -24.67 -9.13 5.37
C HIS A 434 -23.70 -9.27 6.54
N ILE A 435 -22.57 -9.96 6.36
CA ILE A 435 -21.51 -10.07 7.39
C ILE A 435 -20.87 -8.72 7.70
N LEU A 436 -20.57 -7.91 6.68
CA LEU A 436 -20.04 -6.57 6.87
C LEU A 436 -20.99 -5.70 7.73
N GLN A 437 -22.29 -5.74 7.44
CA GLN A 437 -23.30 -4.99 8.19
C GLN A 437 -23.45 -5.49 9.62
N ARG A 438 -23.48 -6.80 9.85
CA ARG A 438 -23.74 -7.40 11.15
C ARG A 438 -22.54 -7.32 12.09
N ASP A 439 -21.34 -7.64 11.58
CA ASP A 439 -20.16 -7.90 12.42
C ASP A 439 -19.13 -6.77 12.37
N PHE A 440 -18.87 -6.21 11.17
CA PHE A 440 -17.79 -5.23 10.97
C PHE A 440 -18.23 -3.78 11.15
N LEU A 441 -19.49 -3.45 10.83
CA LEU A 441 -19.98 -2.08 10.90
C LEU A 441 -20.16 -1.61 12.33
N LYS A 442 -19.43 -0.55 12.70
CA LYS A 442 -19.45 0.12 14.00
C LYS A 442 -19.85 1.59 13.83
N ASP A 443 -19.89 2.34 14.90
CA ASP A 443 -20.35 3.74 14.89
C ASP A 443 -19.49 4.65 14.00
N GLY A 444 -18.18 4.39 13.90
CA GLY A 444 -17.26 5.18 13.08
C GLY A 444 -16.91 4.59 11.71
N GLY A 445 -17.52 3.48 11.30
CA GLY A 445 -17.21 2.76 10.05
C GLY A 445 -16.96 1.28 10.27
N LEU A 446 -16.17 0.65 9.38
CA LEU A 446 -15.87 -0.78 9.44
C LEU A 446 -14.57 -1.03 10.22
N VAL A 447 -14.59 -1.98 11.16
CA VAL A 447 -13.37 -2.49 11.82
C VAL A 447 -12.55 -3.34 10.84
N THR A 448 -11.24 -3.38 11.05
CA THR A 448 -10.29 -4.09 10.16
C THR A 448 -10.42 -5.61 10.28
N THR A 449 -10.47 -6.13 11.49
CA THR A 449 -10.74 -7.53 11.84
C THR A 449 -11.72 -7.61 13.01
N LEU A 450 -12.15 -8.82 13.37
CA LEU A 450 -13.01 -9.03 14.54
C LEU A 450 -12.20 -9.41 15.81
N GLN A 451 -10.87 -9.39 15.75
CA GLN A 451 -9.97 -9.77 16.84
C GLN A 451 -9.31 -8.54 17.46
N ALA A 452 -9.30 -8.47 18.81
CA ALA A 452 -8.63 -7.44 19.58
C ALA A 452 -7.28 -7.97 20.08
N THR A 453 -6.22 -7.84 19.30
CA THR A 453 -4.87 -8.32 19.64
C THR A 453 -3.98 -7.23 20.22
N GLY A 454 -4.34 -5.97 20.05
CA GLY A 454 -3.46 -4.83 20.30
C GLY A 454 -2.66 -4.38 19.08
N GLU A 455 -2.70 -5.16 17.98
CA GLU A 455 -2.07 -4.78 16.73
C GLU A 455 -2.90 -3.71 15.98
N GLN A 456 -2.22 -2.84 15.25
CA GLN A 456 -2.87 -1.67 14.66
C GLN A 456 -3.86 -2.00 13.53
N TRP A 457 -3.70 -3.13 12.84
CA TRP A 457 -4.60 -3.60 11.78
C TRP A 457 -5.64 -4.62 12.29
N ASP A 458 -6.02 -4.49 13.56
CA ASP A 458 -7.07 -5.27 14.21
C ASP A 458 -8.13 -4.37 14.86
N PHE A 459 -9.19 -4.99 15.42
CA PHE A 459 -10.17 -4.30 16.24
C PHE A 459 -9.47 -3.52 17.39
N PRO A 460 -9.85 -2.27 17.68
CA PRO A 460 -11.03 -1.54 17.22
C PRO A 460 -10.77 -0.58 16.05
N ASN A 461 -9.64 -0.70 15.35
CA ASN A 461 -9.22 0.28 14.36
C ASN A 461 -9.89 0.07 13.00
N GLY A 462 -10.16 1.19 12.33
CA GLY A 462 -10.54 1.30 10.93
C GLY A 462 -9.55 2.17 10.15
N TRP A 463 -9.39 1.87 8.86
CA TRP A 463 -8.41 2.46 7.97
C TRP A 463 -9.05 2.96 6.68
N ALA A 464 -8.71 4.16 6.26
CA ALA A 464 -9.28 4.81 5.09
C ALA A 464 -9.25 3.95 3.81
N PRO A 465 -8.15 3.26 3.45
CA PRO A 465 -8.10 2.36 2.31
C PRO A 465 -9.24 1.33 2.30
N LEU A 466 -9.48 0.69 3.44
CA LEU A 466 -10.45 -0.39 3.54
C LEU A 466 -11.90 0.12 3.53
N GLN A 467 -12.16 1.32 4.07
CA GLN A 467 -13.46 1.97 3.93
C GLN A 467 -13.77 2.28 2.46
N TRP A 468 -12.80 2.83 1.72
CA TRP A 468 -12.93 3.10 0.29
C TRP A 468 -13.26 1.85 -0.50
N LEU A 469 -12.45 0.80 -0.35
CA LEU A 469 -12.63 -0.47 -1.04
C LEU A 469 -13.99 -1.10 -0.71
N ALA A 470 -14.41 -1.05 0.55
CA ALA A 470 -15.72 -1.56 0.98
C ALA A 470 -16.88 -0.78 0.34
N VAL A 471 -16.84 0.55 0.39
CA VAL A 471 -17.90 1.40 -0.19
C VAL A 471 -18.05 1.15 -1.68
N ILE A 472 -16.96 1.18 -2.43
CA ILE A 472 -17.00 0.94 -3.87
C ILE A 472 -17.39 -0.51 -4.19
N GLY A 473 -16.84 -1.50 -3.45
CA GLY A 473 -17.17 -2.90 -3.62
C GLY A 473 -18.66 -3.19 -3.39
N LEU A 474 -19.25 -2.62 -2.35
CA LEU A 474 -20.69 -2.73 -2.08
C LEU A 474 -21.53 -2.10 -3.19
N ARG A 475 -21.15 -0.95 -3.70
CA ARG A 475 -21.83 -0.28 -4.85
C ARG A 475 -21.78 -1.10 -6.12
N ASN A 476 -20.67 -1.80 -6.38
CA ASN A 476 -20.52 -2.65 -7.56
C ASN A 476 -21.62 -3.74 -7.65
N TYR A 477 -22.16 -4.16 -6.49
CA TYR A 477 -23.19 -5.18 -6.36
C TYR A 477 -24.56 -4.61 -5.93
N GLY A 478 -24.75 -3.28 -5.98
CA GLY A 478 -26.05 -2.65 -5.70
C GLY A 478 -26.43 -2.57 -4.22
N HIS A 479 -25.46 -2.75 -3.30
CA HIS A 479 -25.67 -2.57 -1.85
C HIS A 479 -25.51 -1.09 -1.45
N ASP A 480 -26.15 -0.17 -2.19
CA ASP A 480 -25.96 1.28 -2.09
C ASP A 480 -26.29 1.83 -0.70
N ASN A 481 -27.31 1.32 -0.02
CA ASN A 481 -27.67 1.77 1.33
C ASN A 481 -26.59 1.45 2.37
N LEU A 482 -25.99 0.26 2.30
CA LEU A 482 -24.90 -0.10 3.21
C LEU A 482 -23.65 0.70 2.88
N ALA A 483 -23.34 0.88 1.59
CA ALA A 483 -22.22 1.72 1.14
C ALA A 483 -22.35 3.16 1.66
N ALA A 484 -23.56 3.76 1.57
CA ALA A 484 -23.84 5.08 2.10
C ALA A 484 -23.63 5.13 3.63
N THR A 485 -24.15 4.14 4.37
CA THR A 485 -23.98 4.08 5.82
C THR A 485 -22.51 4.00 6.24
N VAL A 486 -21.70 3.19 5.56
CA VAL A 486 -20.25 3.09 5.82
C VAL A 486 -19.57 4.43 5.56
N ALA A 487 -19.84 5.07 4.41
CA ALA A 487 -19.27 6.36 4.05
C ALA A 487 -19.66 7.47 5.04
N GLU A 488 -20.95 7.57 5.41
CA GLU A 488 -21.44 8.57 6.35
C GLU A 488 -20.82 8.42 7.76
N ARG A 489 -20.71 7.19 8.26
CA ARG A 489 -20.09 6.93 9.58
C ARG A 489 -18.61 7.28 9.57
N TRP A 490 -17.89 6.87 8.54
CA TRP A 490 -16.46 7.19 8.39
C TRP A 490 -16.21 8.69 8.28
N LEU A 491 -16.93 9.40 7.40
CA LEU A 491 -16.80 10.84 7.24
C LEU A 491 -17.21 11.59 8.50
N GLY A 492 -18.28 11.15 9.18
CA GLY A 492 -18.72 11.72 10.46
C GLY A 492 -17.68 11.60 11.55
N LEU A 493 -17.00 10.44 11.65
CA LEU A 493 -15.88 10.23 12.58
C LEU A 493 -14.68 11.12 12.23
N ASN A 494 -14.30 11.18 10.95
CA ASN A 494 -13.21 12.07 10.51
C ASN A 494 -13.50 13.52 10.88
N GLN A 495 -14.72 14.01 10.61
CA GLN A 495 -15.14 15.37 10.95
C GLN A 495 -15.14 15.63 12.46
N LYS A 496 -15.61 14.66 13.27
CA LYS A 496 -15.62 14.77 14.73
C LYS A 496 -14.20 14.90 15.28
N VAL A 497 -13.27 14.04 14.84
CA VAL A 497 -11.86 14.10 15.26
C VAL A 497 -11.21 15.37 14.77
N PHE A 498 -11.46 15.78 13.53
CA PHE A 498 -10.95 17.03 12.98
C PHE A 498 -11.41 18.25 13.79
N LYS A 499 -12.71 18.36 14.14
CA LYS A 499 -13.23 19.47 14.97
C LYS A 499 -12.56 19.54 16.35
N SER A 500 -12.18 18.41 16.93
CA SER A 500 -11.55 18.38 18.27
C SER A 500 -10.04 18.58 18.23
N THR A 501 -9.35 18.22 17.13
CA THR A 501 -7.88 18.18 17.06
C THR A 501 -7.28 19.12 16.03
N GLY A 502 -8.06 19.56 15.02
CA GLY A 502 -7.59 20.24 13.83
C GLY A 502 -6.76 19.33 12.88
N ARG A 503 -6.87 17.99 13.01
CA ARG A 503 -5.99 17.03 12.34
C ARG A 503 -6.76 15.88 11.70
N MET A 504 -6.19 15.33 10.64
CA MET A 504 -6.64 14.09 9.99
C MET A 504 -5.66 12.97 10.35
N MET A 505 -6.19 11.87 10.88
CA MET A 505 -5.36 10.79 11.42
C MET A 505 -5.11 9.69 10.39
N GLU A 506 -4.03 8.97 10.54
CA GLU A 506 -3.67 7.77 9.78
C GLU A 506 -4.73 6.67 9.88
N LYS A 507 -5.24 6.45 11.09
CA LYS A 507 -6.25 5.45 11.48
C LYS A 507 -7.16 5.98 12.57
N TYR A 508 -8.32 5.35 12.75
CA TYR A 508 -9.31 5.77 13.74
C TYR A 508 -9.86 4.58 14.54
N ASN A 509 -10.16 4.80 15.81
CA ASN A 509 -11.00 3.87 16.57
C ASN A 509 -12.45 4.04 16.10
N VAL A 510 -12.95 3.04 15.34
CA VAL A 510 -14.31 3.10 14.77
C VAL A 510 -15.39 2.53 15.71
N VAL A 511 -14.99 2.00 16.85
CA VAL A 511 -15.88 1.41 17.87
C VAL A 511 -16.19 2.44 18.94
N ASP A 512 -15.18 2.92 19.64
CA ASP A 512 -15.30 4.05 20.56
C ASP A 512 -14.83 5.32 19.86
N ILE A 513 -15.80 6.04 19.28
CA ILE A 513 -15.54 7.27 18.52
C ILE A 513 -15.13 8.47 19.39
N THR A 514 -14.96 8.28 20.70
CA THR A 514 -14.42 9.28 21.63
C THR A 514 -12.98 9.00 22.03
N ALA A 515 -12.51 7.78 21.80
CA ALA A 515 -11.15 7.34 22.09
C ALA A 515 -10.22 7.49 20.86
N PRO A 516 -8.93 7.77 21.06
CA PRO A 516 -7.95 7.74 19.98
C PRO A 516 -7.76 6.31 19.47
N ALA A 517 -7.32 6.18 18.21
CA ALA A 517 -6.83 4.92 17.70
C ALA A 517 -5.54 4.52 18.43
N GLY A 518 -5.30 3.21 18.57
CA GLY A 518 -4.13 2.66 19.25
C GLY A 518 -3.50 1.50 18.50
N GLY A 519 -2.54 0.85 19.18
CA GLY A 519 -1.79 -0.28 18.65
C GLY A 519 -0.65 0.10 17.69
N GLY A 520 0.19 -0.89 17.38
CA GLY A 520 1.31 -0.76 16.48
C GLY A 520 2.61 -0.28 17.12
N GLU A 521 3.66 -0.21 16.30
CA GLU A 521 5.04 0.07 16.71
C GLU A 521 5.33 1.57 16.90
N TYR A 522 4.41 2.46 16.49
CA TYR A 522 4.58 3.92 16.57
C TYR A 522 3.25 4.63 16.81
N PRO A 523 3.27 5.88 17.35
CA PRO A 523 2.06 6.67 17.54
C PRO A 523 1.33 6.96 16.22
N THR A 524 0.00 7.07 16.26
CA THR A 524 -0.83 7.47 15.11
C THR A 524 -0.32 8.78 14.51
N GLN A 525 -0.11 8.78 13.19
CA GLN A 525 0.37 9.95 12.44
C GLN A 525 -0.79 10.87 12.05
N ASP A 526 -0.50 12.15 11.79
CA ASP A 526 -1.47 13.16 11.38
C ASP A 526 -1.21 13.69 9.96
N GLY A 527 -2.22 14.35 9.37
CA GLY A 527 -2.14 14.93 8.03
C GLY A 527 -2.08 13.89 6.91
N PHE A 528 -2.60 12.69 7.13
CA PHE A 528 -2.26 11.48 6.38
C PHE A 528 -2.93 11.43 5.01
N GLY A 529 -2.10 11.32 3.94
CA GLY A 529 -2.51 11.41 2.53
C GLY A 529 -3.66 10.50 2.12
N TRP A 530 -3.67 9.20 2.51
CA TRP A 530 -4.78 8.30 2.16
C TRP A 530 -6.10 8.67 2.85
N THR A 531 -6.06 9.13 4.11
CA THR A 531 -7.29 9.58 4.80
C THR A 531 -7.86 10.82 4.10
N ASN A 532 -6.98 11.76 3.73
CA ASN A 532 -7.36 12.98 3.02
C ASN A 532 -8.01 12.63 1.67
N GLY A 533 -7.35 11.80 0.87
CA GLY A 533 -7.83 11.39 -0.44
C GLY A 533 -9.16 10.63 -0.37
N VAL A 534 -9.29 9.68 0.55
CA VAL A 534 -10.53 8.91 0.74
C VAL A 534 -11.66 9.79 1.27
N ALA A 535 -11.39 10.71 2.21
CA ALA A 535 -12.43 11.61 2.72
C ALA A 535 -12.99 12.50 1.61
N LEU A 536 -12.13 13.10 0.78
CA LEU A 536 -12.55 13.87 -0.39
C LEU A 536 -13.34 13.03 -1.41
N GLY A 537 -12.83 11.83 -1.72
CA GLY A 537 -13.49 10.90 -2.64
C GLY A 537 -14.87 10.44 -2.15
N LEU A 538 -14.99 10.07 -0.86
CA LEU A 538 -16.27 9.65 -0.27
C LEU A 538 -17.25 10.80 -0.16
N ASN A 539 -16.81 12.01 0.21
CA ASN A 539 -17.68 13.17 0.30
C ASN A 539 -18.33 13.54 -1.04
N ARG A 540 -17.68 13.26 -2.15
CA ARG A 540 -18.28 13.46 -3.48
C ARG A 540 -19.37 12.45 -3.81
N LEU A 541 -19.22 11.22 -3.33
CA LEU A 541 -20.23 10.17 -3.52
C LEU A 541 -21.40 10.31 -2.55
N TYR A 542 -21.11 10.75 -1.33
CA TYR A 542 -22.01 10.87 -0.20
C TYR A 542 -21.71 12.16 0.57
N PRO A 543 -22.14 13.33 0.07
CA PRO A 543 -21.86 14.60 0.73
C PRO A 543 -22.40 14.63 2.16
N LEU A 544 -21.56 15.01 3.12
CA LEU A 544 -22.03 15.30 4.46
C LEU A 544 -22.98 16.49 4.39
N SER A 545 -24.22 16.30 4.83
CA SER A 545 -25.18 17.40 4.95
C SER A 545 -24.66 18.42 5.96
N GLN A 546 -24.56 19.68 5.56
CA GLN A 546 -24.21 20.80 6.47
C GLN A 546 -25.30 21.06 7.53
N ASP A 547 -26.47 20.41 7.40
CA ASP A 547 -27.69 20.70 8.16
C ASP A 547 -28.08 19.59 9.17
N LYS A 548 -27.16 19.04 9.93
CA LYS A 548 -27.50 18.32 11.19
C LYS A 548 -26.80 18.97 12.38
N GLN A 549 -26.86 20.30 12.46
CA GLN A 549 -26.61 21.07 13.68
C GLN A 549 -27.96 21.54 14.22
N ASN A 550 -28.63 20.69 15.02
CA ASN A 550 -29.58 21.10 16.03
C ASN A 550 -29.46 20.16 17.22
#